data_56ec956d58b659ae1fb22cfddc7882a0
#
_entry.id   56ec956d58b659ae1fb22cfddc7882a0
#
_cell.length_a   1.000
_cell.length_b   1.000
_cell.length_c   1.000
_cell.angle_alpha   90.00
_cell.angle_beta   90.00
_cell.angle_gamma   90.00
#
_symmetry.space_group_name_H-M   'P 1'
#
loop_
_entity.id
_entity.type
_entity.pdbx_description
1 polymer ?
#
loop_
_entity_poly.entity_id
_entity_poly.type
_entity_poly.pdbx_seq_one_letter_code
_entity_poly.pdbx_strand_id
1 'polypeptide(L)'
;TEQQKRAYKLKIVKQNVVGTSMVILPFLGFLCFTLFPMLLSLALAFSHLQSALISEATFDAGFKNFIYVIKDEYTWKAMRTTLVYSLTTFLNVAVAVFLASVMNRHIYGKKFYFVLFFLPQVCSSVAVAMMWRWVFAENGVINAFRIAGGKTAIDFFTDANYYMFAIFVMSVWKNGTNIVILLSAFSAINKSLQEAARLDGADEMHVFWNVTFPQLTPTIFYLITMNLIASLQEQALFQLINTTATGPNF
;
A
#
# COMPACT_ATOMS: atom_id res chain seq x y z
N THR A 1 53.90 18.24 5.99
CA THR A 1 54.07 19.63 6.40
C THR A 1 52.83 20.14 7.12
N GLU A 2 52.94 21.15 8.00
CA GLU A 2 51.80 21.73 8.74
C GLU A 2 50.69 22.25 7.82
N GLN A 3 51.03 22.76 6.64
CA GLN A 3 50.06 23.19 5.64
C GLN A 3 49.18 22.04 5.11
N GLN A 4 49.74 20.85 4.91
CA GLN A 4 48.98 19.68 4.49
C GLN A 4 48.00 19.21 5.60
N LYS A 5 48.40 19.27 6.88
CA LYS A 5 47.53 18.97 8.00
C LYS A 5 46.35 19.96 8.13
N ARG A 6 46.60 21.24 7.90
CA ARG A 6 45.56 22.27 7.89
C ARG A 6 44.58 22.09 6.71
N ALA A 7 45.09 21.84 5.51
CA ALA A 7 44.26 21.58 4.34
C ALA A 7 43.37 20.31 4.54
N TYR A 8 43.93 19.28 5.13
CA TYR A 8 43.19 18.03 5.45
C TYR A 8 42.08 18.29 6.49
N LYS A 9 42.40 19.03 7.58
CA LYS A 9 41.38 19.41 8.58
C LYS A 9 40.27 20.27 7.97
N LEU A 10 40.59 21.26 7.14
CA LEU A 10 39.60 22.08 6.44
C LEU A 10 38.71 21.27 5.52
N LYS A 11 39.26 20.27 4.81
CA LYS A 11 38.50 19.37 3.95
C LYS A 11 37.52 18.52 4.76
N ILE A 12 37.93 17.96 5.89
CA ILE A 12 37.06 17.21 6.80
C ILE A 12 35.96 18.08 7.36
N VAL A 13 36.28 19.30 7.83
CA VAL A 13 35.28 20.22 8.36
C VAL A 13 34.26 20.59 7.28
N LYS A 14 34.71 20.88 6.06
CA LYS A 14 33.81 21.19 4.94
C LYS A 14 32.92 19.98 4.60
N GLN A 15 33.45 18.75 4.56
CA GLN A 15 32.69 17.54 4.32
C GLN A 15 31.66 17.28 5.44
N ASN A 16 32.06 17.51 6.69
CA ASN A 16 31.14 17.32 7.84
C ASN A 16 30.03 18.38 7.82
N VAL A 17 30.36 19.66 7.53
CA VAL A 17 29.33 20.71 7.43
C VAL A 17 28.34 20.42 6.31
N VAL A 18 28.81 20.01 5.12
CA VAL A 18 27.96 19.66 3.99
C VAL A 18 27.12 18.42 4.35
N GLY A 19 27.73 17.38 4.91
CA GLY A 19 27.00 16.16 5.34
C GLY A 19 25.94 16.47 6.38
N THR A 20 26.30 17.29 7.39
CA THR A 20 25.37 17.69 8.47
C THR A 20 24.23 18.55 7.91
N SER A 21 24.50 19.50 7.02
CA SER A 21 23.43 20.33 6.41
C SER A 21 22.45 19.52 5.57
N MET A 22 22.93 18.49 4.87
CA MET A 22 22.07 17.56 4.11
C MET A 22 21.14 16.75 5.01
N VAL A 23 21.53 16.47 6.25
CA VAL A 23 20.71 15.71 7.23
C VAL A 23 19.78 16.63 8.02
N ILE A 24 20.26 17.83 8.41
CA ILE A 24 19.48 18.77 9.23
C ILE A 24 18.20 19.20 8.52
N LEU A 25 18.25 19.51 7.23
CA LEU A 25 17.08 20.01 6.51
C LEU A 25 15.91 19.00 6.46
N PRO A 26 16.11 17.73 6.04
CA PRO A 26 15.07 16.71 6.15
C PRO A 26 14.64 16.43 7.60
N PHE A 27 15.58 16.49 8.55
CA PHE A 27 15.27 16.25 9.97
C PHE A 27 14.39 17.37 10.55
N LEU A 28 14.65 18.63 10.25
CA LEU A 28 13.77 19.73 10.62
C LEU A 28 12.40 19.60 9.96
N GLY A 29 12.34 19.18 8.68
CA GLY A 29 11.09 18.88 8.00
C GLY A 29 10.31 17.77 8.72
N PHE A 30 10.96 16.70 9.13
CA PHE A 30 10.36 15.63 9.94
C PHE A 30 9.83 16.16 11.28
N LEU A 31 10.61 16.97 12.01
CA LEU A 31 10.18 17.54 13.29
C LEU A 31 8.94 18.42 13.13
N CYS A 32 8.95 19.32 12.15
CA CYS A 32 7.87 20.30 11.96
C CYS A 32 6.59 19.68 11.35
N PHE A 33 6.73 18.78 10.37
CA PHE A 33 5.57 18.31 9.58
C PHE A 33 5.11 16.91 9.96
N THR A 34 5.89 16.16 10.74
CA THR A 34 5.50 14.82 11.17
C THR A 34 5.42 14.73 12.69
N LEU A 35 6.51 14.98 13.38
CA LEU A 35 6.56 14.78 14.84
C LEU A 35 5.69 15.78 15.59
N PHE A 36 5.74 17.06 15.24
CA PHE A 36 4.93 18.09 15.90
C PHE A 36 3.42 17.84 15.74
N PRO A 37 2.85 17.63 14.53
CA PRO A 37 1.44 17.28 14.40
C PRO A 37 1.05 15.98 15.11
N MET A 38 1.94 14.99 15.12
CA MET A 38 1.70 13.72 15.83
C MET A 38 1.58 13.94 17.35
N LEU A 39 2.49 14.71 17.95
CA LEU A 39 2.43 15.05 19.37
C LEU A 39 1.22 15.93 19.70
N LEU A 40 0.88 16.86 18.82
CA LEU A 40 -0.30 17.69 18.95
C LEU A 40 -1.58 16.84 18.89
N SER A 41 -1.68 15.92 17.93
CA SER A 41 -2.81 14.97 17.85
C SER A 41 -2.94 14.12 19.11
N LEU A 42 -1.81 13.65 19.66
CA LEU A 42 -1.81 12.92 20.93
C LEU A 42 -2.30 13.79 22.09
N ALA A 43 -1.86 15.04 22.18
CA ALA A 43 -2.34 15.97 23.19
C ALA A 43 -3.84 16.26 23.06
N LEU A 44 -4.32 16.47 21.82
CA LEU A 44 -5.74 16.68 21.54
C LEU A 44 -6.61 15.46 21.87
N ALA A 45 -6.08 14.25 21.86
CA ALA A 45 -6.80 13.05 22.27
C ALA A 45 -7.24 13.11 23.74
N PHE A 46 -6.58 13.91 24.58
CA PHE A 46 -6.93 14.15 25.99
C PHE A 46 -7.75 15.44 26.19
N SER A 47 -8.12 16.14 25.13
CA SER A 47 -8.87 17.38 25.17
C SER A 47 -10.35 17.19 24.81
N HIS A 48 -11.17 18.16 25.24
CA HIS A 48 -12.53 18.33 24.74
C HIS A 48 -12.49 19.34 23.60
N LEU A 49 -12.78 18.89 22.37
CA LEU A 49 -12.82 19.74 21.19
C LEU A 49 -14.26 19.83 20.71
N GLN A 50 -14.92 20.98 20.95
CA GLN A 50 -16.31 21.22 20.54
C GLN A 50 -16.42 21.80 19.11
N SER A 51 -15.31 22.32 18.60
CA SER A 51 -15.24 22.91 17.27
C SER A 51 -13.95 22.48 16.53
N ALA A 52 -13.86 22.75 15.23
CA ALA A 52 -12.66 22.49 14.45
C ALA A 52 -11.47 23.43 14.82
N LEU A 53 -11.68 24.37 15.77
CA LEU A 53 -10.65 25.32 16.17
C LEU A 53 -9.86 24.79 17.36
N ILE A 54 -8.59 24.50 17.14
CA ILE A 54 -7.65 24.03 18.19
C ILE A 54 -7.55 25.00 19.36
N SER A 55 -7.78 26.31 19.13
CA SER A 55 -7.78 27.35 20.16
C SER A 55 -8.87 27.20 21.23
N GLU A 56 -9.92 26.42 20.94
CA GLU A 56 -11.03 26.15 21.87
C GLU A 56 -10.88 24.80 22.59
N ALA A 57 -9.75 24.12 22.42
CA ALA A 57 -9.49 22.84 23.09
C ALA A 57 -9.32 23.04 24.58
N THR A 58 -10.16 22.40 25.39
CA THR A 58 -9.99 22.30 26.85
C THR A 58 -9.41 20.94 27.22
N PHE A 59 -8.34 20.92 28.02
CA PHE A 59 -7.64 19.68 28.40
C PHE A 59 -8.23 19.05 29.67
N ASP A 60 -9.55 18.87 29.69
CA ASP A 60 -10.32 18.33 30.81
C ASP A 60 -10.97 16.97 30.53
N ALA A 61 -10.83 16.47 29.31
CA ALA A 61 -11.44 15.20 28.92
C ALA A 61 -10.78 13.97 29.55
N GLY A 62 -9.48 14.05 29.87
CA GLY A 62 -8.71 12.91 30.39
C GLY A 62 -8.85 11.70 29.45
N PHE A 63 -9.25 10.55 29.98
CA PHE A 63 -9.45 9.31 29.21
C PHE A 63 -10.87 9.13 28.63
N LYS A 64 -11.75 10.11 28.76
CA LYS A 64 -13.15 9.97 28.29
C LYS A 64 -13.25 9.66 26.82
N ASN A 65 -12.42 10.29 25.96
CA ASN A 65 -12.41 10.06 24.53
C ASN A 65 -12.00 8.62 24.21
N PHE A 66 -11.04 8.06 24.91
CA PHE A 66 -10.60 6.67 24.75
C PHE A 66 -11.70 5.69 25.15
N ILE A 67 -12.37 5.95 26.26
CA ILE A 67 -13.49 5.12 26.74
C ILE A 67 -14.65 5.19 25.74
N TYR A 68 -14.93 6.37 25.17
CA TYR A 68 -15.94 6.54 24.14
C TYR A 68 -15.62 5.67 22.92
N VAL A 69 -14.41 5.79 22.36
CA VAL A 69 -13.96 5.03 21.18
C VAL A 69 -14.03 3.51 21.42
N ILE A 70 -13.64 3.02 22.61
CA ILE A 70 -13.71 1.60 22.95
C ILE A 70 -15.14 1.09 23.04
N LYS A 71 -16.09 1.93 23.48
CA LYS A 71 -17.51 1.58 23.60
C LYS A 71 -18.30 1.77 22.30
N ASP A 72 -17.76 2.52 21.35
CA ASP A 72 -18.43 2.85 20.11
C ASP A 72 -18.48 1.65 19.16
N GLU A 73 -19.67 1.23 18.78
CA GLU A 73 -19.89 0.11 17.88
C GLU A 73 -19.31 0.34 16.48
N TYR A 74 -19.38 1.58 15.98
CA TYR A 74 -18.81 1.94 14.67
C TYR A 74 -17.30 1.77 14.63
N THR A 75 -16.61 2.06 15.73
CA THR A 75 -15.17 1.86 15.85
C THR A 75 -14.80 0.39 15.68
N TRP A 76 -15.53 -0.53 16.30
CA TRP A 76 -15.28 -1.96 16.18
C TRP A 76 -15.61 -2.50 14.78
N LYS A 77 -16.68 -1.99 14.16
CA LYS A 77 -17.02 -2.30 12.76
C LYS A 77 -15.91 -1.84 11.82
N ALA A 78 -15.45 -0.58 11.95
CA ALA A 78 -14.35 -0.04 11.15
C ALA A 78 -13.05 -0.84 11.35
N MET A 79 -12.71 -1.19 12.60
CA MET A 79 -11.54 -2.01 12.91
C MET A 79 -11.61 -3.38 12.25
N ARG A 80 -12.77 -4.06 12.34
CA ARG A 80 -12.99 -5.36 11.70
C ARG A 80 -12.82 -5.25 10.18
N THR A 81 -13.42 -4.25 9.55
CA THR A 81 -13.30 -4.01 8.10
C THR A 81 -11.87 -3.79 7.69
N THR A 82 -11.12 -2.96 8.44
CA THR A 82 -9.70 -2.70 8.20
C THR A 82 -8.86 -3.96 8.34
N LEU A 83 -9.11 -4.79 9.36
CA LEU A 83 -8.41 -6.06 9.54
C LEU A 83 -8.70 -7.04 8.39
N VAL A 84 -9.96 -7.18 7.97
CA VAL A 84 -10.32 -8.03 6.82
C VAL A 84 -9.67 -7.50 5.55
N TYR A 85 -9.68 -6.18 5.34
CA TYR A 85 -8.98 -5.57 4.20
C TYR A 85 -7.47 -5.81 4.25
N SER A 86 -6.85 -5.68 5.41
CA SER A 86 -5.40 -5.91 5.55
C SER A 86 -5.01 -7.35 5.20
N LEU A 87 -5.87 -8.34 5.43
CA LEU A 87 -5.62 -9.72 5.01
C LEU A 87 -5.58 -9.89 3.49
N THR A 88 -6.26 -9.00 2.73
CA THR A 88 -6.16 -9.03 1.25
C THR A 88 -4.75 -8.75 0.74
N THR A 89 -3.88 -8.14 1.58
CA THR A 89 -2.47 -7.90 1.26
C THR A 89 -1.73 -9.18 0.87
N PHE A 90 -1.98 -10.28 1.58
CA PHE A 90 -1.33 -11.56 1.26
C PHE A 90 -1.72 -12.06 -0.13
N LEU A 91 -3.00 -11.93 -0.50
CA LEU A 91 -3.48 -12.27 -1.84
C LEU A 91 -2.91 -11.32 -2.90
N ASN A 92 -2.85 -10.03 -2.61
CA ASN A 92 -2.26 -9.04 -3.52
C ASN A 92 -0.79 -9.32 -3.80
N VAL A 93 0.01 -9.63 -2.77
CA VAL A 93 1.41 -9.99 -2.94
C VAL A 93 1.56 -11.32 -3.67
N ALA A 94 0.71 -12.33 -3.39
CA ALA A 94 0.70 -13.59 -4.12
C ALA A 94 0.41 -13.38 -5.62
N VAL A 95 -0.59 -12.56 -5.96
CA VAL A 95 -0.89 -12.18 -7.35
C VAL A 95 0.28 -11.45 -7.99
N ALA A 96 0.94 -10.53 -7.24
CA ALA A 96 2.13 -9.82 -7.75
C ALA A 96 3.29 -10.78 -8.04
N VAL A 97 3.56 -11.75 -7.15
CA VAL A 97 4.59 -12.79 -7.36
C VAL A 97 4.26 -13.63 -8.59
N PHE A 98 3.01 -14.05 -8.74
CA PHE A 98 2.55 -14.78 -9.93
C PHE A 98 2.76 -13.97 -11.21
N LEU A 99 2.25 -12.74 -11.27
CA LEU A 99 2.38 -11.87 -12.45
C LEU A 99 3.84 -11.55 -12.75
N ALA A 100 4.66 -11.23 -11.74
CA ALA A 100 6.08 -10.97 -11.91
C ALA A 100 6.82 -12.22 -12.41
N SER A 101 6.48 -13.43 -11.93
CA SER A 101 7.09 -14.68 -12.39
C SER A 101 6.78 -14.95 -13.86
N VAL A 102 5.54 -14.73 -14.30
CA VAL A 102 5.13 -14.83 -15.69
C VAL A 102 5.88 -13.78 -16.54
N MET A 103 5.89 -12.53 -16.10
CA MET A 103 6.57 -11.44 -16.81
C MET A 103 8.10 -11.56 -16.80
N ASN A 104 8.70 -12.30 -15.87
CA ASN A 104 10.14 -12.57 -15.86
C ASN A 104 10.55 -13.54 -16.99
N ARG A 105 9.64 -14.36 -17.48
CA ARG A 105 9.88 -15.23 -18.64
C ARG A 105 9.96 -14.42 -19.95
N HIS A 106 10.45 -15.05 -21.01
CA HIS A 106 10.41 -14.49 -22.35
C HIS A 106 8.97 -14.52 -22.88
N ILE A 107 8.25 -13.40 -22.72
CA ILE A 107 6.91 -13.22 -23.28
C ILE A 107 6.92 -12.11 -24.36
N TYR A 108 6.20 -12.36 -25.45
CA TYR A 108 5.98 -11.33 -26.47
C TYR A 108 5.18 -10.16 -25.85
N GLY A 109 5.58 -8.92 -26.16
CA GLY A 109 4.87 -7.74 -25.66
C GLY A 109 5.10 -7.40 -24.19
N LYS A 110 6.17 -7.87 -23.54
CA LYS A 110 6.51 -7.60 -22.14
C LYS A 110 6.38 -6.12 -21.75
N LYS A 111 6.79 -5.20 -22.64
CA LYS A 111 6.68 -3.75 -22.42
C LYS A 111 5.22 -3.31 -22.32
N PHE A 112 4.33 -3.88 -23.13
CA PHE A 112 2.90 -3.57 -23.09
C PHE A 112 2.27 -4.01 -21.77
N TYR A 113 2.53 -5.24 -21.32
CA TYR A 113 2.05 -5.72 -20.03
C TYR A 113 2.61 -4.90 -18.87
N PHE A 114 3.87 -4.50 -18.93
CA PHE A 114 4.47 -3.61 -17.93
C PHE A 114 3.70 -2.29 -17.84
N VAL A 115 3.42 -1.64 -18.95
CA VAL A 115 2.64 -0.39 -19.00
C VAL A 115 1.22 -0.63 -18.45
N LEU A 116 0.57 -1.70 -18.85
CA LEU A 116 -0.80 -2.04 -18.42
C LEU A 116 -0.92 -2.17 -16.89
N PHE A 117 0.02 -2.86 -16.25
CA PHE A 117 0.01 -3.04 -14.80
C PHE A 117 0.55 -1.83 -14.03
N PHE A 118 1.42 -1.03 -14.65
CA PHE A 118 1.98 0.15 -14.00
C PHE A 118 1.13 1.41 -14.16
N LEU A 119 0.37 1.53 -15.25
CA LEU A 119 -0.48 2.69 -15.55
C LEU A 119 -1.42 3.07 -14.39
N PRO A 120 -2.13 2.12 -13.73
CA PRO A 120 -3.01 2.45 -12.62
C PRO A 120 -2.29 3.11 -11.42
N GLN A 121 -1.02 2.80 -11.25
CA GLN A 121 -0.22 3.33 -10.13
C GLN A 121 0.11 4.82 -10.32
N VAL A 122 0.18 5.29 -11.56
CA VAL A 122 0.47 6.69 -11.88
C VAL A 122 -0.81 7.55 -11.86
N CYS A 123 -1.98 6.91 -11.96
CA CYS A 123 -3.26 7.61 -11.92
C CYS A 123 -3.58 8.11 -10.50
N SER A 124 -4.25 9.26 -10.42
CA SER A 124 -4.79 9.78 -9.17
C SER A 124 -5.73 8.76 -8.51
N SER A 125 -5.61 8.57 -7.19
CA SER A 125 -6.50 7.67 -6.43
C SER A 125 -7.98 8.05 -6.58
N VAL A 126 -8.28 9.35 -6.72
CA VAL A 126 -9.65 9.85 -6.98
C VAL A 126 -10.15 9.38 -8.33
N ALA A 127 -9.36 9.54 -9.39
CA ALA A 127 -9.75 9.11 -10.74
C ALA A 127 -9.95 7.59 -10.80
N VAL A 128 -9.08 6.83 -10.16
CA VAL A 128 -9.19 5.36 -10.04
C VAL A 128 -10.48 4.97 -9.31
N ALA A 129 -10.76 5.58 -8.15
CA ALA A 129 -11.97 5.29 -7.39
C ALA A 129 -13.24 5.63 -8.19
N MET A 130 -13.29 6.78 -8.88
CA MET A 130 -14.44 7.17 -9.71
C MET A 130 -14.64 6.22 -10.91
N MET A 131 -13.56 5.81 -11.57
CA MET A 131 -13.63 4.83 -12.65
C MET A 131 -14.23 3.50 -12.17
N TRP A 132 -13.74 2.99 -11.04
CA TRP A 132 -14.24 1.73 -10.48
C TRP A 132 -15.66 1.85 -9.95
N ARG A 133 -16.06 3.01 -9.38
CA ARG A 133 -17.46 3.29 -9.04
C ARG A 133 -18.36 3.13 -10.25
N TRP A 134 -17.97 3.67 -11.39
CA TRP A 134 -18.74 3.52 -12.62
C TRP A 134 -18.77 2.05 -13.09
N VAL A 135 -17.65 1.33 -13.04
CA VAL A 135 -17.56 -0.09 -13.46
C VAL A 135 -18.46 -0.99 -12.60
N PHE A 136 -18.50 -0.76 -11.27
CA PHE A 136 -19.28 -1.53 -10.30
C PHE A 136 -20.68 -0.94 -10.04
N ALA A 137 -21.06 0.18 -10.64
CA ALA A 137 -22.37 0.78 -10.46
C ALA A 137 -23.49 -0.21 -10.86
N GLU A 138 -24.69 0.01 -10.34
CA GLU A 138 -25.87 -0.79 -10.70
C GLU A 138 -26.10 -0.81 -12.22
N ASN A 139 -25.91 0.34 -12.89
CA ASN A 139 -25.96 0.48 -14.35
C ASN A 139 -24.57 0.36 -15.01
N GLY A 140 -23.57 -0.17 -14.29
CA GLY A 140 -22.19 -0.25 -14.76
C GLY A 140 -21.91 -1.47 -15.62
N VAL A 141 -20.67 -1.52 -16.12
CA VAL A 141 -20.23 -2.53 -17.11
C VAL A 141 -20.44 -3.96 -16.60
N ILE A 142 -20.09 -4.22 -15.32
CA ILE A 142 -20.20 -5.58 -14.74
C ILE A 142 -21.67 -6.01 -14.67
N ASN A 143 -22.56 -5.12 -14.22
CA ASN A 143 -23.99 -5.42 -14.15
C ASN A 143 -24.63 -5.54 -15.55
N ALA A 144 -24.17 -4.79 -16.53
CA ALA A 144 -24.63 -4.96 -17.92
C ALA A 144 -24.37 -6.39 -18.43
N PHE A 145 -23.18 -6.94 -18.19
CA PHE A 145 -22.88 -8.34 -18.51
C PHE A 145 -23.72 -9.35 -17.71
N ARG A 146 -23.99 -9.07 -16.46
CA ARG A 146 -24.83 -9.92 -15.59
C ARG A 146 -26.27 -9.97 -16.10
N ILE A 147 -26.85 -8.80 -16.41
CA ILE A 147 -28.23 -8.67 -16.94
C ILE A 147 -28.35 -9.36 -18.31
N ALA A 148 -27.35 -9.16 -19.19
CA ALA A 148 -27.30 -9.85 -20.48
C ALA A 148 -27.24 -11.39 -20.32
N GLY A 149 -26.64 -11.87 -19.22
CA GLY A 149 -26.63 -13.29 -18.83
C GLY A 149 -27.84 -13.77 -18.04
N GLY A 150 -28.92 -12.98 -17.96
CA GLY A 150 -30.17 -13.33 -17.26
C GLY A 150 -30.10 -13.25 -15.74
N LYS A 151 -29.10 -12.54 -15.16
CA LYS A 151 -28.94 -12.34 -13.71
C LYS A 151 -29.39 -10.93 -13.31
N THR A 152 -29.79 -10.78 -12.05
CA THR A 152 -30.11 -9.45 -11.48
C THR A 152 -28.85 -8.62 -11.27
N ALA A 153 -28.99 -7.28 -11.33
CA ALA A 153 -27.94 -6.36 -10.94
C ALA A 153 -27.56 -6.54 -9.46
N ILE A 154 -26.31 -6.28 -9.13
CA ILE A 154 -25.78 -6.27 -7.77
C ILE A 154 -25.33 -4.85 -7.44
N ASP A 155 -25.71 -4.34 -6.28
CA ASP A 155 -25.09 -3.15 -5.72
C ASP A 155 -23.81 -3.57 -4.95
N PHE A 156 -22.68 -3.45 -5.61
CA PHE A 156 -21.39 -3.88 -5.07
C PHE A 156 -20.90 -3.05 -3.88
N PHE A 157 -21.44 -1.85 -3.69
CA PHE A 157 -20.95 -0.95 -2.64
C PHE A 157 -21.85 -0.86 -1.41
N THR A 158 -23.09 -1.35 -1.50
CA THR A 158 -24.01 -1.41 -0.37
C THR A 158 -24.21 -2.85 0.16
N ASP A 159 -23.99 -3.86 -0.68
CA ASP A 159 -24.10 -5.26 -0.26
C ASP A 159 -22.78 -5.73 0.38
N ALA A 160 -22.85 -6.06 1.67
CA ALA A 160 -21.71 -6.52 2.48
C ALA A 160 -20.96 -7.71 1.87
N ASN A 161 -21.64 -8.60 1.16
CA ASN A 161 -21.03 -9.79 0.57
C ASN A 161 -20.13 -9.46 -0.64
N TYR A 162 -20.46 -8.40 -1.37
CA TYR A 162 -19.73 -8.02 -2.59
C TYR A 162 -18.78 -6.84 -2.39
N TYR A 163 -18.98 -6.06 -1.33
CA TYR A 163 -18.16 -4.87 -1.06
C TYR A 163 -16.66 -5.19 -0.98
N MET A 164 -16.28 -6.17 -0.14
CA MET A 164 -14.88 -6.55 0.02
C MET A 164 -14.29 -7.15 -1.25
N PHE A 165 -15.09 -7.85 -2.05
CA PHE A 165 -14.67 -8.35 -3.37
C PHE A 165 -14.37 -7.20 -4.33
N ALA A 166 -15.23 -6.18 -4.40
CA ALA A 166 -14.99 -5.01 -5.25
C ALA A 166 -13.69 -4.28 -4.84
N ILE A 167 -13.51 -4.03 -3.54
CA ILE A 167 -12.28 -3.41 -3.00
C ILE A 167 -11.05 -4.25 -3.33
N PHE A 168 -11.13 -5.57 -3.19
CA PHE A 168 -10.03 -6.48 -3.52
C PHE A 168 -9.65 -6.39 -5.01
N VAL A 169 -10.61 -6.42 -5.93
CA VAL A 169 -10.36 -6.30 -7.37
C VAL A 169 -9.67 -4.97 -7.69
N MET A 170 -10.12 -3.87 -7.07
CA MET A 170 -9.52 -2.55 -7.21
C MET A 170 -8.06 -2.53 -6.72
N SER A 171 -7.78 -3.16 -5.58
CA SER A 171 -6.44 -3.23 -5.01
C SER A 171 -5.48 -4.10 -5.83
N VAL A 172 -5.96 -5.23 -6.38
CA VAL A 172 -5.19 -6.08 -7.30
C VAL A 172 -4.81 -5.33 -8.57
N TRP A 173 -5.71 -4.52 -9.13
CA TRP A 173 -5.41 -3.72 -10.31
C TRP A 173 -4.34 -2.66 -10.05
N LYS A 174 -4.27 -2.10 -8.83
CA LYS A 174 -3.24 -1.13 -8.39
C LYS A 174 -1.91 -1.78 -7.97
N ASN A 175 -1.63 -2.99 -8.35
CA ASN A 175 -0.49 -3.78 -7.85
C ASN A 175 0.85 -3.53 -8.59
N GLY A 176 0.90 -2.51 -9.44
CA GLY A 176 2.04 -2.24 -10.33
C GLY A 176 3.38 -2.08 -9.61
N THR A 177 3.42 -1.36 -8.49
CA THR A 177 4.67 -1.16 -7.70
C THR A 177 5.23 -2.48 -7.19
N ASN A 178 4.37 -3.37 -6.66
CA ASN A 178 4.79 -4.67 -6.16
C ASN A 178 5.39 -5.53 -7.30
N ILE A 179 4.76 -5.51 -8.48
CA ILE A 179 5.24 -6.22 -9.67
C ILE A 179 6.62 -5.71 -10.08
N VAL A 180 6.84 -4.39 -10.11
CA VAL A 180 8.15 -3.78 -10.47
C VAL A 180 9.25 -4.19 -9.49
N ILE A 181 8.99 -4.12 -8.19
CA ILE A 181 9.95 -4.51 -7.16
C ILE A 181 10.29 -5.99 -7.30
N LEU A 182 9.29 -6.85 -7.50
CA LEU A 182 9.50 -8.28 -7.71
C LEU A 182 10.26 -8.59 -9.00
N LEU A 183 9.98 -7.90 -10.12
CA LEU A 183 10.75 -8.06 -11.35
C LEU A 183 12.23 -7.70 -11.16
N SER A 184 12.52 -6.66 -10.37
CA SER A 184 13.88 -6.29 -10.01
C SER A 184 14.54 -7.39 -9.17
N ALA A 185 13.81 -7.95 -8.19
CA ALA A 185 14.29 -9.06 -7.37
C ALA A 185 14.54 -10.32 -8.21
N PHE A 186 13.63 -10.69 -9.13
CA PHE A 186 13.84 -11.79 -10.07
C PHE A 186 15.10 -11.59 -10.93
N SER A 187 15.35 -10.35 -11.37
CA SER A 187 16.52 -10.02 -12.19
C SER A 187 17.84 -10.11 -11.42
N ALA A 188 17.81 -10.01 -10.09
CA ALA A 188 18.96 -10.11 -9.23
C ALA A 188 19.35 -11.58 -8.89
N ILE A 189 18.47 -12.54 -9.15
CA ILE A 189 18.73 -13.95 -8.91
C ILE A 189 19.80 -14.47 -9.88
N ASN A 190 20.80 -15.16 -9.34
CA ASN A 190 21.86 -15.75 -10.14
C ASN A 190 21.30 -16.89 -11.01
N LYS A 191 21.35 -16.70 -12.33
CA LYS A 191 20.86 -17.69 -13.32
C LYS A 191 21.59 -19.02 -13.24
N SER A 192 22.88 -19.03 -12.85
CA SER A 192 23.65 -20.25 -12.75
C SER A 192 23.07 -21.25 -11.73
N LEU A 193 22.41 -20.77 -10.67
CA LEU A 193 21.74 -21.65 -9.70
C LEU A 193 20.52 -22.34 -10.32
N GLN A 194 19.77 -21.64 -11.16
CA GLN A 194 18.62 -22.20 -11.86
C GLN A 194 19.07 -23.20 -12.93
N GLU A 195 20.15 -22.89 -13.65
CA GLU A 195 20.75 -23.77 -14.66
C GLU A 195 21.31 -25.03 -14.04
N ALA A 196 22.02 -24.93 -12.92
CA ALA A 196 22.53 -26.10 -12.19
C ALA A 196 21.37 -27.02 -11.74
N ALA A 197 20.31 -26.47 -11.15
CA ALA A 197 19.16 -27.26 -10.74
C ALA A 197 18.47 -27.98 -11.93
N ARG A 198 18.43 -27.36 -13.13
CA ARG A 198 17.91 -28.01 -14.33
C ARG A 198 18.84 -29.14 -14.83
N LEU A 199 20.15 -28.97 -14.70
CA LEU A 199 21.12 -30.02 -15.04
C LEU A 199 21.01 -31.23 -14.09
N ASP A 200 20.61 -30.96 -12.82
CA ASP A 200 20.31 -31.99 -11.84
C ASP A 200 18.95 -32.68 -12.04
N GLY A 201 18.21 -32.31 -13.14
CA GLY A 201 16.94 -32.92 -13.51
C GLY A 201 15.72 -32.27 -12.87
N ALA A 202 15.83 -31.10 -12.21
CA ALA A 202 14.69 -30.40 -11.66
C ALA A 202 13.81 -29.80 -12.78
N ASP A 203 12.49 -30.00 -12.68
CA ASP A 203 11.52 -29.33 -13.53
C ASP A 203 11.36 -27.85 -13.16
N GLU A 204 10.66 -27.06 -13.98
CA GLU A 204 10.47 -25.62 -13.78
C GLU A 204 9.76 -25.30 -12.44
N MET A 205 8.89 -26.19 -11.97
CA MET A 205 8.17 -25.99 -10.71
C MET A 205 9.09 -26.23 -9.51
N HIS A 206 9.95 -27.25 -9.57
CA HIS A 206 10.99 -27.49 -8.56
C HIS A 206 12.01 -26.36 -8.53
N VAL A 207 12.48 -25.88 -9.69
CA VAL A 207 13.39 -24.72 -9.77
C VAL A 207 12.72 -23.48 -9.17
N PHE A 208 11.43 -23.25 -9.43
CA PHE A 208 10.74 -22.12 -8.85
C PHE A 208 10.65 -22.21 -7.32
N TRP A 209 10.14 -23.31 -6.77
CA TRP A 209 9.88 -23.41 -5.34
C TRP A 209 11.14 -23.62 -4.50
N ASN A 210 12.14 -24.33 -5.01
CA ASN A 210 13.33 -24.68 -4.22
C ASN A 210 14.53 -23.76 -4.46
N VAL A 211 14.58 -23.04 -5.59
CA VAL A 211 15.70 -22.15 -5.91
C VAL A 211 15.26 -20.70 -5.96
N THR A 212 14.21 -20.40 -6.74
CA THR A 212 13.81 -19.01 -7.03
C THR A 212 13.03 -18.38 -5.85
N PHE A 213 11.99 -19.04 -5.38
CA PHE A 213 11.11 -18.53 -4.32
C PHE A 213 11.84 -18.25 -3.00
N PRO A 214 12.75 -19.11 -2.49
CA PRO A 214 13.52 -18.80 -1.28
C PRO A 214 14.37 -17.54 -1.41
N GLN A 215 14.91 -17.25 -2.59
CA GLN A 215 15.69 -16.04 -2.84
C GLN A 215 14.80 -14.77 -2.93
N LEU A 216 13.54 -14.92 -3.29
CA LEU A 216 12.55 -13.83 -3.28
C LEU A 216 11.97 -13.57 -1.89
N THR A 217 12.09 -14.50 -0.94
CA THR A 217 11.46 -14.40 0.39
C THR A 217 11.75 -13.08 1.11
N PRO A 218 12.99 -12.54 1.12
CA PRO A 218 13.25 -11.24 1.76
C PRO A 218 12.45 -10.10 1.12
N THR A 219 12.35 -10.10 -0.22
CA THR A 219 11.56 -9.10 -0.95
C THR A 219 10.06 -9.27 -0.72
N ILE A 220 9.57 -10.50 -0.70
CA ILE A 220 8.17 -10.82 -0.41
C ILE A 220 7.82 -10.38 1.01
N PHE A 221 8.66 -10.65 1.99
CA PHE A 221 8.48 -10.20 3.38
C PHE A 221 8.42 -8.68 3.49
N TYR A 222 9.34 -7.98 2.80
CA TYR A 222 9.31 -6.53 2.69
C TYR A 222 7.98 -6.02 2.12
N LEU A 223 7.53 -6.59 1.00
CA LEU A 223 6.28 -6.21 0.35
C LEU A 223 5.06 -6.46 1.24
N ILE A 224 4.98 -7.62 1.90
CA ILE A 224 3.90 -7.92 2.84
C ILE A 224 3.88 -6.88 3.96
N THR A 225 5.03 -6.60 4.57
CA THR A 225 5.13 -5.64 5.68
C THR A 225 4.70 -4.24 5.24
N MET A 226 5.22 -3.75 4.11
CA MET A 226 4.88 -2.40 3.61
C MET A 226 3.42 -2.29 3.18
N ASN A 227 2.88 -3.32 2.52
CA ASN A 227 1.47 -3.31 2.12
C ASN A 227 0.52 -3.47 3.32
N LEU A 228 0.89 -4.23 4.37
CA LEU A 228 0.13 -4.27 5.62
C LEU A 228 0.06 -2.89 6.28
N ILE A 229 1.18 -2.20 6.41
CA ILE A 229 1.21 -0.85 6.96
C ILE A 229 0.33 0.09 6.11
N ALA A 230 0.46 0.04 4.79
CA ALA A 230 -0.35 0.85 3.88
C ALA A 230 -1.85 0.53 3.99
N SER A 231 -2.22 -0.75 4.09
CA SER A 231 -3.63 -1.17 4.20
C SER A 231 -4.29 -0.72 5.50
N LEU A 232 -3.54 -0.66 6.61
CA LEU A 232 -4.03 -0.13 7.88
C LEU A 232 -4.23 1.39 7.87
N GLN A 233 -3.58 2.09 6.92
CA GLN A 233 -3.67 3.54 6.75
C GLN A 233 -4.56 3.96 5.57
N GLU A 234 -5.12 2.98 4.82
CA GLU A 234 -5.94 3.27 3.64
C GLU A 234 -7.28 3.87 4.04
N GLN A 235 -7.43 5.16 3.80
CA GLN A 235 -8.66 5.90 4.07
C GLN A 235 -9.31 6.42 2.79
N ALA A 236 -8.48 6.87 1.84
CA ALA A 236 -8.95 7.58 0.66
C ALA A 236 -9.87 6.71 -0.21
N LEU A 237 -9.53 5.43 -0.41
CA LEU A 237 -10.32 4.50 -1.19
C LEU A 237 -11.72 4.30 -0.58
N PHE A 238 -11.79 4.07 0.73
CA PHE A 238 -13.05 3.86 1.44
C PHE A 238 -13.91 5.12 1.45
N GLN A 239 -13.35 6.30 1.69
CA GLN A 239 -14.09 7.56 1.66
C GLN A 239 -14.65 7.87 0.27
N LEU A 240 -13.85 7.71 -0.79
CA LEU A 240 -14.27 8.03 -2.15
C LEU A 240 -15.35 7.08 -2.67
N ILE A 241 -15.38 5.85 -2.20
CA ILE A 241 -16.42 4.87 -2.55
C ILE A 241 -17.71 5.18 -1.77
N ASN A 242 -17.60 5.54 -0.49
CA ASN A 242 -18.73 5.73 0.41
C ASN A 242 -19.40 7.13 0.32
N THR A 243 -18.84 8.09 -0.44
CA THR A 243 -19.37 9.47 -0.50
C THR A 243 -20.80 9.61 -1.05
N THR A 244 -21.44 8.56 -1.56
CA THR A 244 -22.81 8.58 -2.06
C THR A 244 -23.63 7.33 -1.72
N ALA A 245 -23.03 6.32 -1.17
CA ALA A 245 -23.71 5.17 -0.61
C ALA A 245 -23.57 5.26 0.91
N THR A 246 -24.67 5.16 1.63
CA THR A 246 -24.62 4.68 3.01
C THR A 246 -23.88 3.36 2.92
N GLY A 247 -22.61 3.35 3.32
CA GLY A 247 -21.78 2.14 3.28
C GLY A 247 -22.51 1.00 3.98
N PRO A 248 -22.26 -0.26 3.62
CA PRO A 248 -22.96 -1.36 4.25
C PRO A 248 -22.79 -1.21 5.75
N ASN A 249 -23.89 -1.32 6.49
CA ASN A 249 -23.87 -1.40 7.94
C ASN A 249 -23.20 -2.72 8.32
N PHE A 250 -21.88 -2.70 8.45
CA PHE A 250 -21.12 -3.85 8.96
C PHE A 250 -21.22 -3.94 10.47
#